data_85bd55aabd5bd5ae06e2fde3faf3d123
#
_entry.id   85bd55aabd5bd5ae06e2fde3faf3d123
#
_cell.length_a   1.000
_cell.length_b   1.000
_cell.length_c   1.000
_cell.angle_alpha   90.00
_cell.angle_beta   90.00
_cell.angle_gamma   90.00
#
_symmetry.space_group_name_H-M   'P 1'
#
loop_
_entity.id
_entity.type
_entity.pdbx_description
1 polymer ?
#
loop_
_entity_poly.entity_id
_entity_poly.type
_entity_poly.pdbx_seq_one_letter_code
_entity_poly.pdbx_strand_id
1 'polypeptide(L)'
;IDAPDRRDDFEGIWRRLDRRLLLLAFGVEPDKVAGLPRIGVDGRPWFDDGTVEISLLVDAPVTATLRTSLESVGLRIEGSDPRRGIIVGRIPVDRLLDLAALESVRRATPSSGA
;
A
#
# COMPACT_ATOMS: atom_id res chain seq x y z
N ILE A 1 0.18 -29.35 9.67
CA ILE A 1 1.04 -29.37 8.49
C ILE A 1 0.70 -28.23 7.55
N ASP A 2 -0.55 -27.92 7.42
CA ASP A 2 -0.98 -26.83 6.55
C ASP A 2 -0.75 -25.46 7.18
N ALA A 3 -0.62 -25.41 8.49
CA ALA A 3 -0.42 -24.18 9.21
C ALA A 3 0.85 -23.39 8.81
N PRO A 4 1.99 -24.02 8.48
CA PRO A 4 3.18 -23.28 8.07
C PRO A 4 2.97 -22.41 6.85
N ASP A 5 2.25 -22.90 5.84
CA ASP A 5 2.05 -22.15 4.60
C ASP A 5 1.25 -20.89 4.84
N ARG A 6 0.18 -20.98 5.64
CA ARG A 6 -0.63 -19.82 5.99
C ARG A 6 0.14 -18.81 6.83
N ARG A 7 0.97 -19.32 7.74
CA ARG A 7 1.79 -18.46 8.58
C ARG A 7 2.80 -17.69 7.76
N ASP A 8 3.42 -18.32 6.78
CA ASP A 8 4.39 -17.68 5.91
C ASP A 8 3.74 -16.60 5.06
N ASP A 9 2.57 -16.87 4.50
CA ASP A 9 1.81 -15.88 3.73
C ASP A 9 1.44 -14.68 4.59
N PHE A 10 0.99 -14.93 5.80
CA PHE A 10 0.60 -13.88 6.73
C PHE A 10 1.81 -13.04 7.14
N GLU A 11 2.93 -13.67 7.44
CA GLU A 11 4.17 -12.97 7.77
C GLU A 11 4.67 -12.14 6.59
N GLY A 12 4.51 -12.63 5.36
CA GLY A 12 4.85 -11.89 4.17
C GLY A 12 4.05 -10.59 4.05
N ILE A 13 2.75 -10.65 4.29
CA ILE A 13 1.89 -9.48 4.26
C ILE A 13 2.31 -8.46 5.33
N TRP A 14 2.61 -8.93 6.54
CA TRP A 14 3.05 -8.07 7.63
C TRP A 14 4.34 -7.31 7.30
N ARG A 15 5.26 -7.95 6.61
CA ARG A 15 6.52 -7.34 6.20
C ARG A 15 6.35 -6.34 5.08
N ARG A 16 5.34 -6.51 4.25
CA ARG A 16 5.12 -5.67 3.08
C ARG A 16 4.38 -4.38 3.39
N LEU A 17 3.61 -4.35 4.46
CA LEU A 17 2.90 -3.15 4.89
C LEU A 17 3.62 -2.47 6.04
N ASP A 18 3.78 -1.15 5.92
CA ASP A 18 4.17 -0.33 7.06
C ASP A 18 3.16 -0.55 8.19
N ARG A 19 3.63 -0.54 9.44
CA ARG A 19 2.79 -0.81 10.60
C ARG A 19 1.56 0.08 10.66
N ARG A 20 1.70 1.35 10.29
CA ARG A 20 0.59 2.30 10.30
C ARG A 20 -0.50 1.90 9.31
N LEU A 21 -0.09 1.46 8.11
CA LEU A 21 -1.03 0.96 7.11
C LEU A 21 -1.69 -0.33 7.57
N LEU A 22 -0.94 -1.20 8.21
CA LEU A 22 -1.47 -2.46 8.73
C LEU A 22 -2.55 -2.21 9.77
N LEU A 23 -2.33 -1.26 10.68
CA LEU A 23 -3.33 -0.89 11.68
C LEU A 23 -4.62 -0.38 11.03
N LEU A 24 -4.49 0.46 10.01
CA LEU A 24 -5.65 0.95 9.26
C LEU A 24 -6.38 -0.20 8.56
N ALA A 25 -5.64 -1.13 7.98
CA ALA A 25 -6.23 -2.28 7.30
C ALA A 25 -7.04 -3.18 8.25
N PHE A 26 -6.68 -3.21 9.52
CA PHE A 26 -7.41 -3.95 10.55
C PHE A 26 -8.52 -3.14 11.21
N GLY A 27 -8.79 -1.95 10.72
CA GLY A 27 -9.94 -1.16 11.17
C GLY A 27 -9.64 -0.16 12.29
N VAL A 28 -8.37 0.07 12.62
CA VAL A 28 -8.02 1.12 13.58
C VAL A 28 -8.29 2.48 12.94
N GLU A 29 -8.95 3.35 13.67
CA GLU A 29 -9.26 4.69 13.17
C GLU A 29 -7.99 5.52 12.95
N PRO A 30 -7.93 6.34 11.88
CA PRO A 30 -6.72 7.10 11.56
C PRO A 30 -6.24 8.02 12.68
N ASP A 31 -7.14 8.60 13.44
CA ASP A 31 -6.79 9.49 14.54
C ASP A 31 -6.12 8.76 15.71
N LYS A 32 -6.23 7.43 15.75
CA LYS A 32 -5.60 6.59 16.77
C LYS A 32 -4.27 6.01 16.31
N VAL A 33 -3.87 6.24 15.07
CA VAL A 33 -2.59 5.75 14.54
C VAL A 33 -1.59 6.90 14.55
N ALA A 34 -0.53 6.76 15.35
CA ALA A 34 0.49 7.79 15.46
C ALA A 34 1.34 7.86 14.18
N GLY A 35 1.78 9.06 13.84
CA GLY A 35 2.75 9.25 12.76
C GLY A 35 2.19 9.22 11.35
N LEU A 36 0.87 9.30 11.19
CA LEU A 36 0.29 9.39 9.85
C LEU A 36 0.47 10.80 9.27
N PRO A 37 0.70 10.90 7.94
CA PRO A 37 0.74 12.19 7.27
C PRO A 37 -0.61 12.90 7.35
N ARG A 38 -0.61 14.22 7.23
CA ARG A 38 -1.85 15.00 7.16
C ARG A 38 -2.29 15.24 5.73
N ILE A 39 -1.34 15.44 4.83
CA ILE A 39 -1.59 15.81 3.44
C ILE A 39 -0.83 14.85 2.55
N GLY A 40 -1.48 14.38 1.48
CA GLY A 40 -0.85 13.55 0.47
C GLY A 40 -0.04 14.38 -0.52
N VAL A 41 0.70 13.71 -1.39
CA VAL A 41 1.50 14.35 -2.44
C VAL A 41 0.61 15.13 -3.40
N ASP A 42 -0.64 14.71 -3.57
CA ASP A 42 -1.61 15.38 -4.44
C ASP A 42 -2.24 16.64 -3.83
N GLY A 43 -1.86 17.02 -2.61
CA GLY A 43 -2.40 18.18 -1.92
C GLY A 43 -3.71 17.94 -1.20
N ARG A 44 -4.29 16.76 -1.31
CA ARG A 44 -5.50 16.36 -0.60
C ARG A 44 -5.18 15.87 0.80
N PRO A 45 -6.18 15.81 1.70
CA PRO A 45 -5.97 15.12 2.98
C PRO A 45 -5.43 13.71 2.73
N TRP A 46 -4.46 13.29 3.52
CA TRP A 46 -3.85 11.97 3.35
C TRP A 46 -4.90 10.86 3.48
N PHE A 47 -5.76 10.96 4.49
CA PHE A 47 -6.93 10.09 4.63
C PHE A 47 -8.16 10.85 4.13
N ASP A 48 -8.70 10.44 3.00
CA ASP A 48 -9.80 11.14 2.35
C ASP A 48 -10.81 10.13 1.81
N ASP A 49 -12.04 10.20 2.33
CA ASP A 49 -13.16 9.36 1.88
C ASP A 49 -12.82 7.86 1.86
N GLY A 50 -12.20 7.39 2.94
CA GLY A 50 -11.83 5.98 3.07
C GLY A 50 -10.63 5.54 2.25
N THR A 51 -9.94 6.48 1.60
CA THR A 51 -8.73 6.20 0.84
C THR A 51 -7.51 6.82 1.48
N VAL A 52 -6.35 6.24 1.22
CA VAL A 52 -5.06 6.73 1.72
C VAL A 52 -4.06 6.75 0.60
N GLU A 53 -3.11 7.68 0.69
CA GLU A 53 -2.03 7.77 -0.30
C GLU A 53 -0.82 6.99 0.19
N ILE A 54 -0.30 6.14 -0.68
CA ILE A 54 0.80 5.24 -0.36
C ILE A 54 1.90 5.33 -1.41
N SER A 55 3.11 5.00 -0.96
CA SER A 55 4.26 4.79 -1.83
C SER A 55 4.59 3.30 -1.81
N LEU A 56 4.70 2.71 -2.99
CA LEU A 56 5.01 1.30 -3.15
C LEU A 56 6.43 1.12 -3.65
N LEU A 57 7.12 0.15 -3.07
CA LEU A 57 8.31 -0.44 -3.66
C LEU A 57 7.91 -1.77 -4.27
N VAL A 58 8.11 -1.91 -5.57
CA VAL A 58 7.74 -3.11 -6.32
C VAL A 58 8.94 -3.67 -7.06
N ASP A 59 8.80 -4.88 -7.61
CA ASP A 59 9.85 -5.44 -8.44
C ASP A 59 10.04 -4.58 -9.69
N ALA A 60 11.28 -4.17 -9.96
CA ALA A 60 11.61 -3.36 -11.12
C ALA A 60 12.03 -4.25 -12.30
N PRO A 61 11.80 -3.80 -13.52
CA PRO A 61 11.08 -2.60 -13.91
C PRO A 61 9.55 -2.77 -13.81
N VAL A 62 8.86 -1.65 -13.67
CA VAL A 62 7.38 -1.67 -13.63
C VAL A 62 6.85 -1.95 -15.03
N THR A 63 6.08 -3.02 -15.17
CA THR A 63 5.50 -3.44 -16.43
C THR A 63 4.02 -3.04 -16.52
N ALA A 64 3.47 -3.07 -17.73
CA ALA A 64 2.04 -2.82 -17.92
C ALA A 64 1.19 -3.87 -17.18
N THR A 65 1.64 -5.13 -17.14
CA THR A 65 0.95 -6.20 -16.42
C THR A 65 0.91 -5.90 -14.92
N LEU A 66 2.02 -5.44 -14.35
CA LEU A 66 2.06 -5.07 -12.94
C LEU A 66 1.13 -3.91 -12.64
N ARG A 67 1.11 -2.89 -13.48
CA ARG A 67 0.19 -1.76 -13.32
C ARG A 67 -1.26 -2.21 -13.33
N THR A 68 -1.62 -3.09 -14.25
CA THR A 68 -2.96 -3.64 -14.33
C THR A 68 -3.32 -4.40 -13.07
N SER A 69 -2.40 -5.20 -12.54
CA SER A 69 -2.61 -5.93 -11.29
C SER A 69 -2.83 -4.99 -10.11
N LEU A 70 -2.06 -3.92 -10.01
CA LEU A 70 -2.22 -2.91 -8.96
C LEU A 70 -3.57 -2.21 -9.07
N GLU A 71 -3.96 -1.82 -10.27
CA GLU A 71 -5.25 -1.16 -10.49
C GLU A 71 -6.42 -2.10 -10.18
N SER A 72 -6.27 -3.39 -10.43
CA SER A 72 -7.32 -4.37 -10.15
C SER A 72 -7.62 -4.54 -8.65
N VAL A 73 -6.65 -4.24 -7.79
CA VAL A 73 -6.87 -4.26 -6.33
C VAL A 73 -7.30 -2.89 -5.78
N GLY A 74 -7.60 -1.95 -6.66
CA GLY A 74 -8.16 -0.67 -6.26
C GLY A 74 -7.15 0.48 -6.16
N LEU A 75 -5.90 0.26 -6.53
CA LEU A 75 -4.89 1.32 -6.51
C LEU A 75 -5.12 2.28 -7.68
N ARG A 76 -5.22 3.56 -7.38
CA ARG A 76 -5.22 4.62 -8.38
C ARG A 76 -3.81 5.18 -8.47
N ILE A 77 -3.09 4.87 -9.53
CA ILE A 77 -1.71 5.28 -9.73
C ILE A 77 -1.66 6.77 -10.06
N GLU A 78 -0.90 7.53 -9.26
CA GLU A 78 -0.75 8.97 -9.44
C GLU A 78 0.63 9.33 -9.99
N GLY A 79 1.63 8.51 -9.72
CA GLY A 79 2.97 8.72 -10.22
C GLY A 79 3.81 7.46 -10.11
N SER A 80 4.89 7.39 -10.87
CA SER A 80 5.76 6.23 -10.83
C SER A 80 7.18 6.56 -11.27
N ASP A 81 8.13 5.80 -10.73
CA ASP A 81 9.50 5.74 -11.23
C ASP A 81 9.76 4.28 -11.61
N PRO A 82 9.51 3.91 -12.89
CA PRO A 82 9.57 2.51 -13.30
C PRO A 82 10.94 1.84 -13.13
N ARG A 83 12.01 2.61 -13.26
CA ARG A 83 13.36 2.06 -13.13
C ARG A 83 13.70 1.68 -11.70
N ARG A 84 13.20 2.44 -10.74
CA ARG A 84 13.44 2.19 -9.33
C ARG A 84 12.38 1.28 -8.71
N GLY A 85 11.30 1.00 -9.44
CA GLY A 85 10.20 0.21 -8.92
C GLY A 85 9.40 0.96 -7.87
N ILE A 86 9.23 2.28 -8.03
CA ILE A 86 8.48 3.11 -7.08
C ILE A 86 7.18 3.55 -7.74
N ILE A 87 6.07 3.39 -7.03
CA ILE A 87 4.75 3.81 -7.48
C ILE A 87 4.07 4.56 -6.34
N VAL A 88 3.51 5.71 -6.64
CA VAL A 88 2.71 6.49 -5.69
C VAL A 88 1.27 6.46 -6.16
N GLY A 89 0.36 6.21 -5.25
CA GLY A 89 -1.05 6.19 -5.60
C GLY A 89 -1.94 6.18 -4.37
N ARG A 90 -3.23 6.16 -4.64
CA ARG A 90 -4.26 6.20 -3.61
C ARG A 90 -5.10 4.92 -3.67
N ILE A 91 -5.40 4.36 -2.52
CA ILE A 91 -6.10 3.07 -2.41
C ILE A 91 -7.11 3.13 -1.26
N PRO A 92 -8.28 2.50 -1.41
CA PRO A 92 -9.18 2.32 -0.29
C PRO A 92 -8.51 1.51 0.83
N VAL A 93 -8.75 1.90 2.07
CA VAL A 93 -8.16 1.23 3.24
C VAL A 93 -8.51 -0.26 3.27
N ASP A 94 -9.73 -0.61 2.87
CA ASP A 94 -10.19 -1.99 2.87
C ASP A 94 -9.55 -2.86 1.78
N ARG A 95 -8.71 -2.26 0.91
CA ARG A 95 -7.98 -2.99 -0.13
C ARG A 95 -6.48 -3.10 0.15
N LEU A 96 -6.02 -2.57 1.27
CA LEU A 96 -4.58 -2.61 1.60
C LEU A 96 -4.03 -4.03 1.73
N LEU A 97 -4.79 -4.93 2.33
CA LEU A 97 -4.36 -6.32 2.46
C LEU A 97 -4.31 -7.04 1.12
N ASP A 98 -5.25 -6.76 0.23
CA ASP A 98 -5.23 -7.31 -1.14
C ASP A 98 -3.99 -6.83 -1.90
N LEU A 99 -3.65 -5.55 -1.74
CA LEU A 99 -2.45 -5.00 -2.34
C LEU A 99 -1.20 -5.71 -1.82
N ALA A 100 -1.09 -5.89 -0.52
CA ALA A 100 0.06 -6.53 0.10
C ALA A 100 0.20 -8.01 -0.28
N ALA A 101 -0.89 -8.64 -0.71
CA ALA A 101 -0.88 -10.04 -1.14
C ALA A 101 -0.27 -10.22 -2.53
N LEU A 102 -0.09 -9.14 -3.30
CA LEU A 102 0.56 -9.23 -4.61
C LEU A 102 2.04 -9.50 -4.45
N GLU A 103 2.53 -10.53 -5.13
CA GLU A 103 3.93 -10.96 -5.01
C GLU A 103 4.94 -9.89 -5.42
N SER A 104 4.59 -9.06 -6.39
CA SER A 104 5.47 -8.02 -6.88
C SER A 104 5.60 -6.82 -5.93
N VAL A 105 4.71 -6.69 -4.96
CA VAL A 105 4.76 -5.61 -3.97
C VAL A 105 5.74 -6.01 -2.87
N ARG A 106 6.81 -5.23 -2.72
CA ARG A 106 7.83 -5.48 -1.70
C ARG A 106 7.53 -4.74 -0.41
N ARG A 107 7.05 -3.51 -0.52
CA ARG A 107 6.74 -2.70 0.64
C ARG A 107 5.78 -1.58 0.26
N ALA A 108 4.87 -1.28 1.17
CA ALA A 108 3.97 -0.13 1.07
C ALA A 108 4.15 0.74 2.30
N THR A 109 4.33 2.04 2.09
CA THR A 109 4.48 3.01 3.17
C THR A 109 3.55 4.19 2.93
N PRO A 110 3.16 4.92 3.98
CA PRO A 110 2.38 6.15 3.78
C PRO A 110 3.19 7.15 2.98
N SER A 111 2.55 7.75 1.97
CA SER A 111 3.16 8.80 1.16
C SER A 111 2.73 10.16 1.72
N SER A 112 3.64 11.13 1.70
CA SER A 112 3.39 12.44 2.29
C SER A 112 3.76 13.54 1.32
N GLY A 113 2.94 14.60 1.30
CA GLY A 113 3.21 15.80 0.50
C GLY A 113 4.15 16.80 1.17
N ALA A 114 4.57 16.51 2.37
CA ALA A 114 5.44 17.41 3.13
C ALA A 114 6.92 17.21 2.80
#